data_8e966b025a20130413c6fca85e7c8289
#
_entry.id   8e966b025a20130413c6fca85e7c8289
#
_cell.length_a   1.000
_cell.length_b   1.000
_cell.length_c   1.000
_cell.angle_alpha   90.00
_cell.angle_beta   90.00
_cell.angle_gamma   90.00
#
_symmetry.space_group_name_H-M   'P 1'
#
loop_
_entity.id
_entity.type
_entity.pdbx_description
1 polymer ?
#
loop_
_entity_poly.entity_id
_entity_poly.type
_entity_poly.pdbx_seq_one_letter_code
_entity_poly.pdbx_strand_id
1 'polypeptide(L)'
;MNYKKLGNTDLDVSTICLGTMTWGEQNSEKEGFEQMDFALSQGVNFWDTAEIYSIPMREETYGETEKIIGNWFQKTKKRNDIILATKVCGNTSNKYIRGGGNSFGKKKIKEALDESLRRLKTDYTVSYTHLRAHETQYHL
;
A
#
# COMPACT_ATOMS: atom_id res chain seq x y z
N MET A 1 -7.85 -1.59 21.38
CA MET A 1 -8.33 -1.68 19.97
C MET A 1 -9.40 -2.73 19.86
N ASN A 2 -10.45 -2.49 19.07
CA ASN A 2 -11.46 -3.53 18.72
C ASN A 2 -11.08 -4.21 17.42
N TYR A 3 -11.40 -5.50 17.31
CA TYR A 3 -11.11 -6.30 16.11
C TYR A 3 -12.40 -6.92 15.57
N LYS A 4 -12.40 -7.22 14.27
CA LYS A 4 -13.47 -7.95 13.59
C LYS A 4 -12.89 -8.83 12.48
N LYS A 5 -13.65 -9.84 12.08
CA LYS A 5 -13.24 -10.69 10.94
C LYS A 5 -13.22 -9.88 9.63
N LEU A 6 -12.19 -10.09 8.83
CA LEU A 6 -12.10 -9.54 7.48
C LEU A 6 -12.99 -10.38 6.55
N GLY A 7 -14.22 -9.91 6.30
CA GLY A 7 -15.20 -10.67 5.53
C GLY A 7 -15.45 -12.05 6.11
N ASN A 8 -15.34 -13.07 5.26
CA ASN A 8 -15.54 -14.48 5.62
C ASN A 8 -14.24 -15.23 5.91
N THR A 9 -13.17 -14.51 6.24
CA THR A 9 -11.85 -15.08 6.57
C THR A 9 -11.68 -15.26 8.07
N ASP A 10 -10.65 -16.01 8.47
CA ASP A 10 -10.28 -16.16 9.89
C ASP A 10 -9.39 -15.01 10.40
N LEU A 11 -9.11 -14.01 9.57
CA LEU A 11 -8.26 -12.88 9.93
C LEU A 11 -8.99 -11.87 10.80
N ASP A 12 -8.43 -11.56 11.96
CA ASP A 12 -8.90 -10.50 12.85
C ASP A 12 -8.20 -9.19 12.53
N VAL A 13 -8.93 -8.25 11.95
CA VAL A 13 -8.43 -6.90 11.62
C VAL A 13 -8.91 -5.87 12.64
N SER A 14 -8.04 -4.91 12.96
CA SER A 14 -8.45 -3.75 13.73
C SER A 14 -9.57 -2.99 13.01
N THR A 15 -10.53 -2.46 13.78
CA THR A 15 -11.65 -1.68 13.22
C THR A 15 -11.21 -0.34 12.62
N ILE A 16 -9.98 0.07 12.93
CA ILE A 16 -9.29 1.21 12.32
C ILE A 16 -8.26 0.65 11.34
N CYS A 17 -8.19 1.22 10.14
CA CYS A 17 -7.18 0.91 9.14
C CYS A 17 -6.19 2.07 9.03
N LEU A 18 -4.89 1.78 8.99
CA LEU A 18 -3.86 2.78 8.73
C LEU A 18 -3.76 3.02 7.22
N GLY A 19 -4.18 4.20 6.76
CA GLY A 19 -3.93 4.67 5.42
C GLY A 19 -2.51 5.25 5.31
N THR A 20 -1.87 5.07 4.15
CA THR A 20 -0.43 5.36 4.01
C THR A 20 -0.07 6.28 2.84
N MET A 21 -1.05 6.83 2.15
CA MET A 21 -0.89 7.44 0.82
C MET A 21 -0.02 8.70 0.75
N THR A 22 0.42 9.24 1.87
CA THR A 22 1.20 10.49 1.93
C THR A 22 2.70 10.28 2.13
N TRP A 23 3.12 9.06 2.48
CA TRP A 23 4.53 8.76 2.79
C TRP A 23 5.40 8.71 1.53
N GLY A 24 6.45 9.51 1.53
CA GLY A 24 7.35 9.68 0.41
C GLY A 24 7.10 10.93 -0.42
N GLU A 25 6.02 11.67 -0.13
CA GLU A 25 5.73 12.96 -0.76
C GLU A 25 5.46 14.04 0.30
N GLN A 26 4.40 13.88 1.10
CA GLN A 26 4.02 14.83 2.15
C GLN A 26 4.70 14.51 3.49
N ASN A 27 5.03 13.25 3.71
CA ASN A 27 5.74 12.78 4.90
C ASN A 27 7.02 12.05 4.49
N SER A 28 8.06 12.24 5.27
CA SER A 28 9.33 11.52 5.14
C SER A 28 9.21 10.05 5.57
N GLU A 29 10.21 9.24 5.19
CA GLU A 29 10.32 7.85 5.68
C GLU A 29 10.34 7.79 7.21
N LYS A 30 11.03 8.73 7.87
CA LYS A 30 11.11 8.80 9.33
C LYS A 30 9.73 8.98 9.96
N GLU A 31 8.95 9.94 9.45
CA GLU A 31 7.57 10.18 9.93
C GLU A 31 6.67 8.97 9.64
N GLY A 32 6.82 8.32 8.48
CA GLY A 32 6.13 7.06 8.17
C GLY A 32 6.44 5.97 9.19
N PHE A 33 7.71 5.83 9.59
CA PHE A 33 8.13 4.87 10.60
C PHE A 33 7.51 5.17 11.96
N GLU A 34 7.52 6.42 12.40
CA GLU A 34 6.90 6.87 13.66
C GLU A 34 5.39 6.57 13.67
N GLN A 35 4.71 6.81 12.55
CA GLN A 35 3.27 6.52 12.41
C GLN A 35 3.00 5.01 12.43
N MET A 36 3.81 4.18 11.75
CA MET A 36 3.70 2.72 11.77
C MET A 36 3.93 2.16 13.17
N ASP A 37 4.98 2.60 13.86
CA ASP A 37 5.30 2.17 15.23
C ASP A 37 4.18 2.55 16.19
N PHE A 38 3.67 3.79 16.10
CA PHE A 38 2.55 4.24 16.91
C PHE A 38 1.27 3.44 16.62
N ALA A 39 0.90 3.28 15.36
CA ALA A 39 -0.31 2.53 14.97
C ALA A 39 -0.28 1.10 15.52
N LEU A 40 0.85 0.41 15.33
CA LEU A 40 1.00 -0.95 15.83
C LEU A 40 0.97 -1.00 17.37
N SER A 41 1.58 -0.03 18.06
CA SER A 41 1.54 0.05 19.52
C SER A 41 0.12 0.23 20.07
N GLN A 42 -0.78 0.83 19.28
CA GLN A 42 -2.20 0.98 19.60
C GLN A 42 -3.06 -0.22 19.14
N GLY A 43 -2.43 -1.25 18.58
CA GLY A 43 -3.10 -2.45 18.09
C GLY A 43 -3.73 -2.30 16.70
N VAL A 44 -3.36 -1.27 15.92
CA VAL A 44 -3.80 -1.12 14.52
C VAL A 44 -2.95 -2.04 13.65
N ASN A 45 -3.50 -3.20 13.30
CA ASN A 45 -2.81 -4.22 12.51
C ASN A 45 -3.24 -4.27 11.04
N PHE A 46 -4.25 -3.52 10.64
CA PHE A 46 -4.73 -3.46 9.25
C PHE A 46 -4.21 -2.21 8.57
N TRP A 47 -3.42 -2.38 7.50
CA TRP A 47 -2.77 -1.26 6.79
C TRP A 47 -3.12 -1.32 5.31
N ASP A 48 -3.35 -0.13 4.73
CA ASP A 48 -3.74 0.04 3.34
C ASP A 48 -2.75 0.92 2.60
N THR A 49 -2.22 0.40 1.51
CA THR A 49 -1.31 1.08 0.59
C THR A 49 -1.72 0.86 -0.87
N ALA A 50 -0.96 1.37 -1.82
CA ALA A 50 -1.14 1.10 -3.25
C ALA A 50 0.16 1.28 -4.02
N GLU A 51 0.25 0.61 -5.17
CA GLU A 51 1.37 0.70 -6.10
C GLU A 51 1.69 2.16 -6.50
N ILE A 52 0.65 3.00 -6.67
CA ILE A 52 0.82 4.38 -7.15
C ILE A 52 1.18 5.39 -6.06
N TYR A 53 1.12 4.98 -4.78
CA TYR A 53 1.43 5.90 -3.69
C TYR A 53 2.93 6.19 -3.64
N SER A 54 3.28 7.41 -3.36
CA SER A 54 2.59 8.50 -2.64
C SER A 54 1.71 9.38 -3.54
N ILE A 55 0.88 10.20 -2.86
CA ILE A 55 0.00 11.19 -3.49
C ILE A 55 0.43 12.61 -3.04
N PRO A 56 0.47 13.61 -3.96
CA PRO A 56 0.11 13.56 -5.37
C PRO A 56 1.04 12.64 -6.19
N MET A 57 0.46 12.01 -7.24
CA MET A 57 1.20 11.08 -8.10
C MET A 57 2.28 11.80 -8.93
N ARG A 58 3.54 11.35 -8.78
CA ARG A 58 4.68 11.80 -9.58
C ARG A 58 5.55 10.62 -9.99
N GLU A 59 6.28 10.75 -11.07
CA GLU A 59 7.22 9.70 -11.52
C GLU A 59 8.31 9.42 -10.49
N GLU A 60 8.82 10.48 -9.87
CA GLU A 60 9.90 10.42 -8.88
C GLU A 60 9.51 9.71 -7.59
N THR A 61 8.24 9.79 -7.21
CA THR A 61 7.72 9.23 -5.94
C THR A 61 6.79 8.03 -6.14
N TYR A 62 6.67 7.53 -7.37
CA TYR A 62 5.91 6.33 -7.68
C TYR A 62 6.41 5.11 -6.91
N GLY A 63 5.51 4.51 -6.13
CA GLY A 63 5.79 3.32 -5.31
C GLY A 63 6.62 3.61 -4.07
N GLU A 64 6.89 4.88 -3.73
CA GLU A 64 7.73 5.25 -2.58
C GLU A 64 7.10 4.82 -1.26
N THR A 65 5.78 4.94 -1.12
CA THR A 65 5.07 4.48 0.08
C THR A 65 5.28 2.98 0.33
N GLU A 66 5.18 2.14 -0.70
CA GLU A 66 5.44 0.70 -0.56
C GLU A 66 6.91 0.41 -0.20
N LYS A 67 7.87 1.19 -0.72
CA LYS A 67 9.29 1.07 -0.32
C LYS A 67 9.50 1.42 1.15
N ILE A 68 8.89 2.50 1.64
CA ILE A 68 8.95 2.92 3.04
C ILE A 68 8.39 1.82 3.94
N ILE A 69 7.24 1.24 3.62
CA ILE A 69 6.67 0.11 4.36
C ILE A 69 7.61 -1.10 4.33
N GLY A 70 8.17 -1.42 3.17
CA GLY A 70 9.13 -2.52 3.01
C GLY A 70 10.41 -2.32 3.83
N ASN A 71 10.92 -1.09 3.90
CA ASN A 71 12.06 -0.73 4.75
C ASN A 71 11.74 -0.94 6.24
N TRP A 72 10.54 -0.55 6.65
CA TRP A 72 10.06 -0.76 8.01
C TRP A 72 9.95 -2.27 8.35
N PHE A 73 9.37 -3.08 7.46
CA PHE A 73 9.32 -4.54 7.64
C PHE A 73 10.73 -5.15 7.78
N GLN A 74 11.65 -4.72 6.93
CA GLN A 74 13.02 -5.20 6.97
C GLN A 74 13.73 -4.84 8.28
N LYS A 75 13.52 -3.63 8.78
CA LYS A 75 14.12 -3.12 10.01
C LYS A 75 13.54 -3.76 11.26
N THR A 76 12.22 -3.89 11.33
CA THR A 76 11.50 -4.32 12.55
C THR A 76 11.26 -5.82 12.64
N LYS A 77 11.27 -6.53 11.50
CA LYS A 77 10.88 -7.95 11.36
C LYS A 77 9.44 -8.24 11.76
N LYS A 78 8.56 -7.20 11.76
CA LYS A 78 7.15 -7.30 12.19
C LYS A 78 6.17 -7.49 11.03
N ARG A 79 6.61 -8.06 9.88
CA ARG A 79 5.72 -8.29 8.75
C ARG A 79 4.49 -9.12 9.11
N ASN A 80 4.66 -10.13 9.93
CA ASN A 80 3.59 -11.06 10.33
C ASN A 80 2.56 -10.44 11.31
N ASP A 81 2.89 -9.31 11.91
CA ASP A 81 1.97 -8.60 12.81
C ASP A 81 0.97 -7.74 12.03
N ILE A 82 1.17 -7.58 10.71
CA ILE A 82 0.42 -6.65 9.86
C ILE A 82 -0.37 -7.40 8.79
N ILE A 83 -1.66 -7.10 8.75
CA ILE A 83 -2.55 -7.48 7.65
C ILE A 83 -2.50 -6.34 6.63
N LEU A 84 -1.78 -6.57 5.52
CA LEU A 84 -1.49 -5.56 4.52
C LEU A 84 -2.38 -5.72 3.29
N ALA A 85 -3.06 -4.63 2.92
CA ALA A 85 -3.74 -4.47 1.65
C ALA A 85 -2.92 -3.57 0.73
N THR A 86 -2.79 -3.93 -0.55
CA THR A 86 -2.29 -3.05 -1.60
C THR A 86 -3.18 -3.09 -2.83
N LYS A 87 -2.91 -2.25 -3.82
CA LYS A 87 -3.81 -2.06 -4.97
C LYS A 87 -3.02 -1.87 -6.25
N VAL A 88 -3.49 -2.50 -7.34
CA VAL A 88 -2.99 -2.21 -8.69
C VAL A 88 -3.58 -0.91 -9.22
N CYS A 89 -2.76 -0.08 -9.85
CA CYS A 89 -3.23 1.09 -10.59
C CYS A 89 -4.06 0.65 -11.81
N GLY A 90 -5.23 1.24 -11.95
CA GLY A 90 -6.10 1.03 -13.10
C GLY A 90 -5.60 1.68 -14.39
N ASN A 91 -6.54 2.08 -15.25
CA ASN A 91 -6.21 2.81 -16.47
C ASN A 91 -5.57 4.16 -16.13
N THR A 92 -4.45 4.45 -16.77
CA THR A 92 -3.71 5.69 -16.57
C THR A 92 -3.03 6.13 -17.86
N SER A 93 -2.93 7.45 -18.06
CA SER A 93 -2.11 8.06 -19.11
C SER A 93 -0.63 8.13 -18.74
N ASN A 94 -0.29 7.94 -17.49
CA ASN A 94 1.08 8.05 -16.97
C ASN A 94 1.94 6.89 -17.47
N LYS A 95 2.87 7.17 -18.39
CA LYS A 95 3.71 6.16 -19.03
C LYS A 95 4.68 5.47 -18.07
N TYR A 96 5.08 6.14 -16.99
CA TYR A 96 5.95 5.54 -15.96
C TYR A 96 5.27 4.39 -15.19
N ILE A 97 3.94 4.31 -15.23
CA ILE A 97 3.19 3.20 -14.66
C ILE A 97 3.01 2.11 -15.74
N ARG A 98 3.96 1.19 -15.84
CA ARG A 98 3.94 0.05 -16.79
C ARG A 98 3.58 0.42 -18.23
N GLY A 99 4.07 1.60 -18.71
CA GLY A 99 3.80 2.09 -20.06
C GLY A 99 2.46 2.77 -20.27
N GLY A 100 1.66 2.92 -19.20
CA GLY A 100 0.32 3.53 -19.27
C GLY A 100 -0.75 2.61 -19.89
N GLY A 101 -1.93 3.18 -20.11
CA GLY A 101 -3.07 2.47 -20.72
C GLY A 101 -3.79 1.51 -19.78
N ASN A 102 -4.42 0.48 -20.33
CA ASN A 102 -5.17 -0.50 -19.56
C ASN A 102 -4.24 -1.43 -18.78
N SER A 103 -4.35 -1.40 -17.46
CA SER A 103 -3.52 -2.18 -16.53
C SER A 103 -4.21 -3.46 -16.00
N PHE A 104 -5.41 -3.79 -16.46
CA PHE A 104 -6.19 -4.91 -15.94
C PHE A 104 -6.01 -6.24 -16.71
N GLY A 105 -5.12 -6.30 -17.69
CA GLY A 105 -4.76 -7.58 -18.32
C GLY A 105 -3.99 -8.47 -17.34
N LYS A 106 -4.23 -9.79 -17.36
CA LYS A 106 -3.62 -10.78 -16.44
C LYS A 106 -2.09 -10.60 -16.30
N LYS A 107 -1.38 -10.36 -17.41
CA LYS A 107 0.06 -10.14 -17.41
C LYS A 107 0.43 -8.87 -16.64
N LYS A 108 -0.26 -7.76 -16.90
CA LYS A 108 0.00 -6.46 -16.23
C LYS A 108 -0.36 -6.47 -14.75
N ILE A 109 -1.43 -7.18 -14.36
CA ILE A 109 -1.77 -7.37 -12.94
C ILE A 109 -0.67 -8.16 -12.23
N LYS A 110 -0.16 -9.23 -12.86
CA LYS A 110 0.94 -10.00 -12.29
C LYS A 110 2.22 -9.19 -12.15
N GLU A 111 2.61 -8.45 -13.18
CA GLU A 111 3.75 -7.53 -13.14
C GLU A 111 3.60 -6.50 -12.00
N ALA A 112 2.41 -5.90 -11.86
CA ALA A 112 2.12 -4.94 -10.80
C ALA A 112 2.27 -5.56 -9.41
N LEU A 113 1.73 -6.77 -9.21
CA LEU A 113 1.84 -7.49 -7.94
C LEU A 113 3.29 -7.83 -7.62
N ASP A 114 4.03 -8.40 -8.57
CA ASP A 114 5.44 -8.76 -8.39
C ASP A 114 6.27 -7.53 -7.99
N GLU A 115 6.04 -6.39 -8.63
CA GLU A 115 6.71 -5.12 -8.32
C GLU A 115 6.31 -4.55 -6.95
N SER A 116 5.02 -4.65 -6.57
CA SER A 116 4.57 -4.24 -5.23
C SER A 116 5.21 -5.10 -4.14
N LEU A 117 5.23 -6.43 -4.30
CA LEU A 117 5.86 -7.34 -3.35
C LEU A 117 7.38 -7.06 -3.22
N ARG A 118 8.04 -6.74 -4.34
CA ARG A 118 9.47 -6.35 -4.32
C ARG A 118 9.69 -5.06 -3.54
N ARG A 119 8.87 -4.00 -3.74
CA ARG A 119 8.96 -2.74 -2.98
C ARG A 119 8.66 -2.95 -1.50
N LEU A 120 7.64 -3.73 -1.19
CA LEU A 120 7.22 -4.09 0.17
C LEU A 120 8.17 -5.08 0.87
N LYS A 121 9.14 -5.66 0.14
CA LYS A 121 10.11 -6.65 0.66
C LYS A 121 9.44 -7.82 1.39
N THR A 122 8.36 -8.33 0.81
CA THR A 122 7.56 -9.45 1.32
C THR A 122 7.12 -10.34 0.15
N ASP A 123 6.77 -11.56 0.41
CA ASP A 123 6.30 -12.54 -0.56
C ASP A 123 4.77 -12.65 -0.64
N TYR A 124 4.04 -11.92 0.22
CA TYR A 124 2.58 -11.95 0.22
C TYR A 124 1.95 -10.60 0.62
N THR A 125 0.72 -10.41 0.13
CA THR A 125 -0.25 -9.43 0.62
C THR A 125 -1.58 -10.13 0.90
N VAL A 126 -2.40 -9.56 1.79
CA VAL A 126 -3.66 -10.19 2.18
C VAL A 126 -4.81 -9.77 1.27
N SER A 127 -4.81 -8.54 0.84
CA SER A 127 -5.78 -7.99 -0.09
C SER A 127 -5.07 -7.33 -1.27
N TYR A 128 -5.51 -7.67 -2.48
CA TYR A 128 -5.02 -7.06 -3.70
C TYR A 128 -6.21 -6.69 -4.58
N THR A 129 -6.51 -5.40 -4.63
CA THR A 129 -7.65 -4.84 -5.35
C THR A 129 -7.17 -3.90 -6.45
N HIS A 130 -8.07 -3.14 -7.07
CA HIS A 130 -7.71 -2.10 -8.04
C HIS A 130 -8.05 -0.72 -7.51
N LEU A 131 -7.20 0.25 -7.82
CA LEU A 131 -7.43 1.66 -7.58
C LEU A 131 -7.89 2.30 -8.89
N ARG A 132 -9.08 2.92 -8.89
CA ARG A 132 -9.55 3.73 -10.01
C ARG A 132 -9.03 5.15 -9.88
N ALA A 133 -8.70 5.77 -11.02
CA ALA A 133 -8.25 7.17 -11.05
C ALA A 133 -9.26 8.17 -10.42
N HIS A 134 -10.54 7.80 -10.33
CA HIS A 134 -11.58 8.62 -9.71
C HIS A 134 -11.49 8.73 -8.19
N GLU A 135 -10.87 7.78 -7.51
CA GLU A 135 -10.75 7.80 -6.04
C GLU A 135 -9.73 8.85 -5.57
N THR A 136 -8.88 9.33 -6.47
CA THR A 136 -7.86 10.35 -6.19
C THR A 136 -8.21 11.75 -6.71
N GLN A 137 -9.28 11.90 -7.52
CA GLN A 137 -9.65 13.17 -8.14
C GLN A 137 -10.61 14.05 -7.33
N TYR A 138 -11.24 13.53 -6.28
CA TYR A 138 -12.28 14.25 -5.53
C TYR A 138 -11.79 14.91 -4.24
N HIS A 139 -10.49 15.01 -4.01
CA HIS A 139 -9.91 15.59 -2.81
C HIS A 139 -8.89 16.71 -3.08
N LEU A 140 -9.07 17.43 -4.21
CA LEU A 140 -8.34 18.67 -4.49
C LEU A 140 -9.29 19.86 -4.47
#